data_dbd5423d6711a3846b34645f03793f5a
#
_entry.id   dbd5423d6711a3846b34645f03793f5a
#
_cell.length_a   1.000
_cell.length_b   1.000
_cell.length_c   1.000
_cell.angle_alpha   90.00
_cell.angle_beta   90.00
_cell.angle_gamma   90.00
#
_symmetry.space_group_name_H-M   'P 1'
#
loop_
_entity.id
_entity.type
_entity.pdbx_description
1 polymer ?
#
loop_
_entity_poly.entity_id
_entity_poly.type
_entity_poly.pdbx_seq_one_letter_code
_entity_poly.pdbx_strand_id
1 'polypeptide(L)'
;MLKSTLVALALTLGASSAYAAMMVGGAEMFPAKNIIENAVNSKDHTTLVAAVKAVGLVDTLSGTGPFTVFAPTNEAFAALPAGTVEGLLKPEAKDTLTKILACHVVPAKAMSDAVMKMVKDDGGAHMAKTVGGCLLNLKLDGDKVTVTDENGGVATVTIADVEQSNGVIHVIDKVLLPKT
;
A
#
# COMPACT_ATOMS: atom_id res chain seq x y z
N MET A 1 -56.71 16.59 -39.69
CA MET A 1 -55.62 17.29 -39.01
C MET A 1 -55.03 16.40 -37.94
N LEU A 2 -54.00 15.61 -38.27
CA LEU A 2 -53.29 14.76 -37.32
C LEU A 2 -52.13 15.54 -36.73
N LYS A 3 -52.15 15.72 -35.43
CA LYS A 3 -51.00 16.25 -34.69
C LYS A 3 -50.16 15.08 -34.19
N SER A 4 -49.01 14.87 -34.81
CA SER A 4 -47.99 13.93 -34.36
C SER A 4 -47.19 14.54 -33.21
N THR A 5 -47.33 13.98 -32.03
CA THR A 5 -46.49 14.28 -30.88
C THR A 5 -45.25 13.38 -30.93
N LEU A 6 -44.10 13.96 -31.22
CA LEU A 6 -42.79 13.34 -31.09
C LEU A 6 -42.41 13.29 -29.60
N VAL A 7 -42.36 12.08 -29.05
CA VAL A 7 -41.79 11.83 -27.71
C VAL A 7 -40.29 11.66 -27.90
N ALA A 8 -39.52 12.65 -27.46
CA ALA A 8 -38.07 12.57 -27.42
C ALA A 8 -37.66 11.71 -26.23
N LEU A 9 -37.18 10.50 -26.47
CA LEU A 9 -36.57 9.63 -25.49
C LEU A 9 -35.15 10.13 -25.22
N ALA A 10 -34.96 10.86 -24.10
CA ALA A 10 -33.65 11.26 -23.63
C ALA A 10 -32.91 10.04 -23.07
N LEU A 11 -31.98 9.48 -23.84
CA LEU A 11 -30.99 8.52 -23.34
C LEU A 11 -30.03 9.29 -22.42
N THR A 12 -30.21 9.16 -21.11
CA THR A 12 -29.17 9.55 -20.15
C THR A 12 -28.06 8.50 -20.21
N LEU A 13 -26.97 8.81 -20.93
CA LEU A 13 -25.71 8.09 -20.78
C LEU A 13 -25.22 8.37 -19.34
N GLY A 14 -25.42 7.41 -18.46
CA GLY A 14 -24.74 7.37 -17.19
C GLY A 14 -23.23 7.25 -17.47
N ALA A 15 -22.49 8.32 -17.23
CA ALA A 15 -21.03 8.28 -17.21
C ALA A 15 -20.61 7.38 -16.05
N SER A 16 -20.41 6.08 -16.30
CA SER A 16 -19.67 5.21 -15.42
C SER A 16 -18.25 5.77 -15.39
N SER A 17 -17.87 6.40 -14.30
CA SER A 17 -16.47 6.71 -14.03
C SER A 17 -15.73 5.38 -13.99
N ALA A 18 -15.16 4.98 -15.12
CA ALA A 18 -14.24 3.86 -15.18
C ALA A 18 -13.00 4.30 -14.37
N TYR A 19 -12.95 3.89 -13.10
CA TYR A 19 -11.70 3.95 -12.36
C TYR A 19 -10.73 3.05 -13.09
N ALA A 20 -9.74 3.66 -13.75
CA ALA A 20 -8.70 2.91 -14.44
C ALA A 20 -7.98 2.05 -13.42
N ALA A 21 -8.07 0.75 -13.57
CA ALA A 21 -7.34 -0.18 -12.72
C ALA A 21 -5.84 0.08 -12.89
N MET A 22 -5.13 0.23 -11.77
CA MET A 22 -3.69 0.47 -11.78
C MET A 22 -2.97 -0.88 -11.91
N MET A 23 -1.95 -0.96 -12.77
CA MET A 23 -1.16 -2.17 -12.95
C MET A 23 -0.03 -2.22 -11.94
N VAL A 24 0.04 -3.29 -11.15
CA VAL A 24 1.12 -3.55 -10.19
C VAL A 24 1.55 -5.01 -10.28
N GLY A 25 2.83 -5.24 -10.57
CA GLY A 25 3.37 -6.59 -10.70
C GLY A 25 2.67 -7.44 -11.77
N GLY A 26 2.26 -6.80 -12.87
CA GLY A 26 1.56 -7.46 -13.99
C GLY A 26 0.10 -7.83 -13.70
N ALA A 27 -0.48 -7.36 -12.61
CA ALA A 27 -1.89 -7.55 -12.26
C ALA A 27 -2.64 -6.23 -12.15
N GLU A 28 -3.88 -6.22 -12.56
CA GLU A 28 -4.78 -5.09 -12.35
C GLU A 28 -5.22 -5.02 -10.89
N MET A 29 -5.07 -3.83 -10.30
CA MET A 29 -5.52 -3.51 -8.95
C MET A 29 -6.87 -2.80 -9.03
N PHE A 30 -7.89 -3.40 -8.45
CA PHE A 30 -9.26 -2.89 -8.51
C PHE A 30 -9.61 -2.12 -7.23
N PRO A 31 -10.01 -0.85 -7.31
CA PRO A 31 -10.41 -0.07 -6.12
C PRO A 31 -11.60 -0.67 -5.35
N ALA A 32 -12.39 -1.52 -5.98
CA ALA A 32 -13.51 -2.23 -5.35
C ALA A 32 -13.08 -3.43 -4.50
N LYS A 33 -11.84 -3.90 -4.64
CA LYS A 33 -11.25 -5.00 -3.87
C LYS A 33 -10.44 -4.49 -2.70
N ASN A 34 -10.33 -5.28 -1.64
CA ASN A 34 -9.47 -4.94 -0.51
C ASN A 34 -7.98 -5.18 -0.82
N ILE A 35 -7.12 -4.73 0.10
CA ILE A 35 -5.66 -4.80 -0.03
C ILE A 35 -5.18 -6.24 -0.31
N ILE A 36 -5.72 -7.23 0.40
CA ILE A 36 -5.31 -8.63 0.25
C ILE A 36 -5.80 -9.23 -1.07
N GLU A 37 -7.06 -8.98 -1.45
CA GLU A 37 -7.64 -9.49 -2.70
C GLU A 37 -6.89 -9.01 -3.95
N ASN A 38 -6.31 -7.81 -3.88
CA ASN A 38 -5.48 -7.28 -4.95
C ASN A 38 -4.03 -7.78 -4.86
N ALA A 39 -3.42 -7.71 -3.67
CA ALA A 39 -2.01 -8.07 -3.47
C ALA A 39 -1.69 -9.52 -3.87
N VAL A 40 -2.61 -10.46 -3.65
CA VAL A 40 -2.41 -11.88 -4.02
C VAL A 40 -2.25 -12.11 -5.53
N ASN A 41 -2.69 -11.19 -6.36
CA ASN A 41 -2.57 -11.27 -7.82
C ASN A 41 -1.27 -10.65 -8.33
N SER A 42 -0.58 -9.85 -7.52
CA SER A 42 0.68 -9.20 -7.92
C SER A 42 1.85 -10.18 -7.86
N LYS A 43 2.54 -10.32 -8.98
CA LYS A 43 3.74 -11.16 -9.08
C LYS A 43 4.94 -10.56 -8.32
N ASP A 44 4.93 -9.25 -8.12
CA ASP A 44 6.02 -8.53 -7.44
C ASP A 44 5.89 -8.56 -5.91
N HIS A 45 4.77 -9.06 -5.36
CA HIS A 45 4.49 -9.07 -3.93
C HIS A 45 4.23 -10.48 -3.36
N THR A 46 4.70 -11.52 -4.03
CA THR A 46 4.49 -12.91 -3.59
C THR A 46 5.11 -13.20 -2.23
N THR A 47 6.31 -12.66 -1.97
CA THR A 47 7.01 -12.80 -0.68
C THR A 47 6.24 -12.07 0.44
N LEU A 48 5.77 -10.85 0.17
CA LEU A 48 4.95 -10.08 1.11
C LEU A 48 3.66 -10.83 1.47
N VAL A 49 2.95 -11.35 0.47
CA VAL A 49 1.71 -12.11 0.67
C VAL A 49 1.95 -13.38 1.48
N ALA A 50 3.05 -14.11 1.19
CA ALA A 50 3.44 -15.28 1.96
C ALA A 50 3.73 -14.92 3.42
N ALA A 51 4.45 -13.83 3.67
CA ALA A 51 4.76 -13.34 5.01
C ALA A 51 3.49 -12.94 5.79
N VAL A 52 2.57 -12.19 5.16
CA VAL A 52 1.29 -11.78 5.76
C VAL A 52 0.44 -13.00 6.14
N LYS A 53 0.40 -14.02 5.29
CA LYS A 53 -0.30 -15.29 5.57
C LYS A 53 0.35 -16.05 6.73
N ALA A 54 1.68 -16.14 6.76
CA ALA A 54 2.42 -16.86 7.78
C ALA A 54 2.17 -16.30 9.20
N VAL A 55 2.00 -14.99 9.33
CA VAL A 55 1.75 -14.36 10.64
C VAL A 55 0.25 -14.20 10.96
N GLY A 56 -0.66 -14.47 10.02
CA GLY A 56 -2.10 -14.36 10.22
C GLY A 56 -2.64 -12.93 10.16
N LEU A 57 -1.95 -12.00 9.49
CA LEU A 57 -2.40 -10.62 9.30
C LEU A 57 -3.41 -10.44 8.15
N VAL A 58 -3.78 -11.52 7.47
CA VAL A 58 -4.75 -11.49 6.36
C VAL A 58 -6.07 -10.88 6.81
N ASP A 59 -6.62 -11.33 7.93
CA ASP A 59 -7.92 -10.85 8.45
C ASP A 59 -7.84 -9.37 8.85
N THR A 60 -6.72 -8.96 9.46
CA THR A 60 -6.50 -7.56 9.83
C THR A 60 -6.47 -6.66 8.61
N LEU A 61 -5.71 -7.01 7.57
CA LEU A 61 -5.57 -6.22 6.35
C LEU A 61 -6.77 -6.35 5.39
N SER A 62 -7.64 -7.34 5.59
CA SER A 62 -8.93 -7.46 4.91
C SER A 62 -10.05 -6.70 5.62
N GLY A 63 -9.80 -6.20 6.82
CA GLY A 63 -10.77 -5.44 7.62
C GLY A 63 -11.14 -4.10 6.99
N THR A 64 -12.05 -3.40 7.65
CA THR A 64 -12.68 -2.17 7.13
C THR A 64 -11.73 -0.97 6.98
N GLY A 65 -10.53 -1.01 7.55
CA GLY A 65 -9.55 0.08 7.46
C GLY A 65 -10.00 1.38 8.11
N PRO A 66 -9.57 2.55 7.66
CA PRO A 66 -8.65 2.75 6.52
C PRO A 66 -7.19 2.40 6.82
N PHE A 67 -6.50 1.85 5.83
CA PHE A 67 -5.07 1.52 5.94
C PHE A 67 -4.25 2.16 4.83
N THR A 68 -3.01 2.55 5.15
CA THR A 68 -1.97 2.79 4.15
C THR A 68 -0.92 1.72 4.31
N VAL A 69 -0.67 0.94 3.26
CA VAL A 69 0.30 -0.13 3.26
C VAL A 69 1.48 0.24 2.37
N PHE A 70 2.66 0.31 2.97
CA PHE A 70 3.91 0.40 2.22
C PHE A 70 4.32 -1.03 1.84
N ALA A 71 4.09 -1.40 0.58
CA ALA A 71 4.28 -2.77 0.09
C ALA A 71 5.65 -2.95 -0.56
N PRO A 72 6.62 -3.60 0.13
CA PRO A 72 7.92 -3.91 -0.46
C PRO A 72 7.78 -5.01 -1.53
N THR A 73 8.49 -4.84 -2.63
CA THR A 73 8.55 -5.83 -3.72
C THR A 73 9.38 -7.06 -3.32
N ASN A 74 9.27 -8.14 -4.11
CA ASN A 74 10.14 -9.32 -3.95
C ASN A 74 11.62 -8.94 -3.98
N GLU A 75 11.99 -7.98 -4.84
CA GLU A 75 13.35 -7.44 -4.94
C GLU A 75 13.79 -6.72 -3.66
N ALA A 76 12.86 -6.00 -3.02
CA ALA A 76 13.11 -5.37 -1.73
C ALA A 76 13.44 -6.40 -0.64
N PHE A 77 12.75 -7.53 -0.63
CA PHE A 77 13.07 -8.65 0.26
C PHE A 77 14.40 -9.32 -0.09
N ALA A 78 14.69 -9.48 -1.39
CA ALA A 78 15.94 -10.07 -1.85
C ALA A 78 17.17 -9.20 -1.52
N ALA A 79 16.98 -7.89 -1.33
CA ALA A 79 18.03 -6.97 -0.91
C ALA A 79 18.41 -7.09 0.58
N LEU A 80 17.61 -7.81 1.39
CA LEU A 80 17.97 -8.13 2.76
C LEU A 80 19.15 -9.11 2.80
N PRO A 81 19.94 -9.14 3.89
CA PRO A 81 21.02 -10.11 4.04
C PRO A 81 20.55 -11.55 3.78
N ALA A 82 21.38 -12.34 3.13
CA ALA A 82 21.07 -13.72 2.78
C ALA A 82 20.58 -14.53 4.01
N GLY A 83 19.50 -15.29 3.85
CA GLY A 83 18.87 -16.06 4.92
C GLY A 83 17.95 -15.27 5.86
N THR A 84 17.91 -13.92 5.76
CA THR A 84 17.03 -13.10 6.62
C THR A 84 15.56 -13.42 6.35
N VAL A 85 15.14 -13.44 5.09
CA VAL A 85 13.74 -13.73 4.71
C VAL A 85 13.35 -15.15 5.14
N GLU A 86 14.20 -16.13 4.87
CA GLU A 86 13.97 -17.52 5.27
C GLU A 86 13.92 -17.66 6.80
N GLY A 87 14.79 -16.93 7.51
CA GLY A 87 14.79 -16.87 8.96
C GLY A 87 13.50 -16.27 9.52
N LEU A 88 13.01 -15.18 8.92
CA LEU A 88 11.78 -14.49 9.31
C LEU A 88 10.51 -15.31 9.03
N LEU A 89 10.53 -16.18 8.03
CA LEU A 89 9.39 -17.07 7.73
C LEU A 89 9.31 -18.29 8.65
N LYS A 90 10.31 -18.51 9.50
CA LYS A 90 10.28 -19.61 10.47
C LYS A 90 9.29 -19.32 11.60
N PRO A 91 8.68 -20.36 12.18
CA PRO A 91 7.73 -20.20 13.31
C PRO A 91 8.31 -19.44 14.51
N GLU A 92 9.61 -19.61 14.77
CA GLU A 92 10.32 -18.96 15.89
C GLU A 92 10.45 -17.44 15.71
N ALA A 93 10.42 -16.94 14.46
CA ALA A 93 10.54 -15.54 14.13
C ALA A 93 9.18 -14.86 13.85
N LYS A 94 8.06 -15.56 14.09
CA LYS A 94 6.72 -15.08 13.78
C LYS A 94 6.42 -13.71 14.41
N ASP A 95 6.79 -13.49 15.65
CA ASP A 95 6.56 -12.22 16.36
C ASP A 95 7.38 -11.08 15.74
N THR A 96 8.64 -11.37 15.38
CA THR A 96 9.50 -10.40 14.70
C THR A 96 8.95 -10.05 13.32
N LEU A 97 8.52 -11.05 12.54
CA LEU A 97 7.92 -10.84 11.24
C LEU A 97 6.60 -10.06 11.35
N THR A 98 5.78 -10.37 12.34
CA THR A 98 4.54 -9.63 12.63
C THR A 98 4.83 -8.15 12.90
N LYS A 99 5.84 -7.85 13.73
CA LYS A 99 6.26 -6.49 14.01
C LYS A 99 6.75 -5.78 12.76
N ILE A 100 7.60 -6.43 11.96
CA ILE A 100 8.09 -5.87 10.70
C ILE A 100 6.93 -5.53 9.77
N LEU A 101 6.00 -6.46 9.54
CA LEU A 101 4.85 -6.24 8.65
C LEU A 101 3.91 -5.15 9.19
N ALA A 102 3.67 -5.13 10.50
CA ALA A 102 2.86 -4.08 11.13
C ALA A 102 3.54 -2.69 11.08
N CYS A 103 4.88 -2.64 10.94
CA CYS A 103 5.61 -1.39 10.69
C CYS A 103 5.43 -0.84 9.26
N HIS A 104 4.93 -1.66 8.33
CA HIS A 104 4.58 -1.23 6.97
C HIS A 104 3.15 -0.71 6.84
N VAL A 105 2.36 -0.76 7.91
CA VAL A 105 0.94 -0.41 7.88
C VAL A 105 0.67 0.81 8.77
N VAL A 106 0.13 1.86 8.16
CA VAL A 106 -0.33 3.06 8.88
C VAL A 106 -1.85 3.00 9.00
N PRO A 107 -2.44 3.22 10.21
CA PRO A 107 -3.88 3.14 10.42
C PRO A 107 -4.61 4.42 9.96
N ALA A 108 -4.37 4.83 8.73
CA ALA A 108 -4.99 5.98 8.08
C ALA A 108 -4.88 5.83 6.56
N LYS A 109 -5.80 6.42 5.80
CA LYS A 109 -5.67 6.53 4.33
C LYS A 109 -4.87 7.78 4.00
N ALA A 110 -3.64 7.62 3.56
CA ALA A 110 -2.75 8.69 3.16
C ALA A 110 -2.38 8.55 1.67
N MET A 111 -3.03 9.32 0.82
CA MET A 111 -2.67 9.46 -0.59
C MET A 111 -1.37 10.26 -0.73
N SER A 112 -0.65 10.10 -1.82
CA SER A 112 0.63 10.78 -2.03
C SER A 112 0.54 12.30 -1.92
N ASP A 113 -0.53 12.91 -2.43
CA ASP A 113 -0.78 14.35 -2.32
C ASP A 113 -0.92 14.80 -0.85
N ALA A 114 -1.64 14.02 -0.04
CA ALA A 114 -1.79 14.28 1.39
C ALA A 114 -0.45 14.14 2.11
N VAL A 115 0.33 13.10 1.79
CA VAL A 115 1.68 12.89 2.33
C VAL A 115 2.59 14.05 1.95
N MET A 116 2.61 14.45 0.67
CA MET A 116 3.43 15.57 0.21
C MET A 116 3.06 16.89 0.91
N LYS A 117 1.75 17.11 1.14
CA LYS A 117 1.29 18.27 1.90
C LYS A 117 1.77 18.21 3.35
N MET A 118 1.58 17.10 4.05
CA MET A 118 2.04 16.93 5.44
C MET A 118 3.54 17.15 5.57
N VAL A 119 4.33 16.58 4.68
CA VAL A 119 5.80 16.76 4.67
C VAL A 119 6.19 18.23 4.49
N LYS A 120 5.49 18.98 3.60
CA LYS A 120 5.75 20.41 3.39
C LYS A 120 5.32 21.25 4.59
N ASP A 121 4.15 20.97 5.15
CA ASP A 121 3.61 21.68 6.32
C ASP A 121 4.48 21.47 7.57
N ASP A 122 5.10 20.30 7.71
CA ASP A 122 5.99 19.94 8.82
C ASP A 122 7.47 20.33 8.58
N GLY A 123 7.74 21.14 7.59
CA GLY A 123 9.09 21.65 7.33
C GLY A 123 10.03 20.68 6.63
N GLY A 124 9.51 19.73 5.88
CA GLY A 124 10.28 18.81 5.02
C GLY A 124 10.37 17.36 5.49
N ALA A 125 9.75 17.03 6.63
CA ALA A 125 9.68 15.66 7.13
C ALA A 125 8.42 15.46 7.99
N HIS A 126 7.66 14.40 7.73
CA HIS A 126 6.47 14.03 8.51
C HIS A 126 6.68 12.67 9.19
N MET A 127 6.34 12.59 10.48
CA MET A 127 6.46 11.35 11.26
C MET A 127 5.14 10.60 11.27
N ALA A 128 5.08 9.45 10.61
CA ALA A 128 3.92 8.57 10.59
C ALA A 128 4.09 7.42 11.59
N LYS A 129 3.12 7.25 12.48
CA LYS A 129 3.07 6.11 13.40
C LYS A 129 2.35 4.94 12.75
N THR A 130 2.97 3.77 12.79
CA THR A 130 2.44 2.53 12.20
C THR A 130 1.62 1.71 13.21
N VAL A 131 0.90 0.72 12.72
CA VAL A 131 0.17 -0.27 13.53
C VAL A 131 1.13 -1.05 14.45
N GLY A 132 2.35 -1.32 13.98
CA GLY A 132 3.41 -1.97 14.77
C GLY A 132 4.08 -1.07 15.82
N GLY A 133 3.66 0.19 15.91
CA GLY A 133 4.25 1.17 16.82
C GLY A 133 5.54 1.81 16.33
N CYS A 134 6.00 1.47 15.12
CA CYS A 134 7.17 2.08 14.50
C CYS A 134 6.88 3.52 14.07
N LEU A 135 7.92 4.34 14.07
CA LEU A 135 7.89 5.70 13.55
C LEU A 135 8.59 5.73 12.19
N LEU A 136 7.82 6.04 11.16
CA LEU A 136 8.35 6.23 9.81
C LEU A 136 8.51 7.72 9.54
N ASN A 137 9.66 8.09 9.03
CA ASN A 137 9.93 9.47 8.63
C ASN A 137 9.70 9.61 7.13
N LEU A 138 8.61 10.27 6.77
CA LEU A 138 8.23 10.54 5.37
C LEU A 138 8.91 11.84 4.92
N LYS A 139 9.57 11.79 3.78
CA LYS A 139 10.24 12.93 3.15
C LYS A 139 9.94 12.98 1.66
N LEU A 140 10.30 14.07 1.03
CA LEU A 140 10.26 14.21 -0.42
C LEU A 140 11.69 14.21 -0.99
N ASP A 141 11.88 13.45 -2.05
CA ASP A 141 13.05 13.51 -2.92
C ASP A 141 12.56 13.86 -4.33
N GLY A 142 12.62 15.16 -4.66
CA GLY A 142 11.92 15.70 -5.82
C GLY A 142 10.40 15.50 -5.69
N ASP A 143 9.82 14.79 -6.65
CA ASP A 143 8.38 14.47 -6.68
C ASP A 143 8.04 13.10 -6.06
N LYS A 144 9.04 12.39 -5.52
CA LYS A 144 8.87 11.07 -4.92
C LYS A 144 8.81 11.14 -3.41
N VAL A 145 7.92 10.35 -2.84
CA VAL A 145 7.88 10.13 -1.40
C VAL A 145 8.94 9.10 -1.03
N THR A 146 9.74 9.43 -0.05
CA THR A 146 10.67 8.49 0.59
C THR A 146 10.25 8.21 2.01
N VAL A 147 10.50 6.99 2.47
CA VAL A 147 10.15 6.51 3.79
C VAL A 147 11.42 6.06 4.48
N THR A 148 11.78 6.72 5.57
CA THR A 148 12.94 6.31 6.38
C THR A 148 12.44 5.54 7.60
N ASP A 149 13.00 4.36 7.81
CA ASP A 149 12.70 3.53 8.98
C ASP A 149 13.52 3.98 10.23
N GLU A 150 13.28 3.32 11.35
CA GLU A 150 13.93 3.64 12.64
C GLU A 150 15.43 3.31 12.67
N ASN A 151 15.93 2.51 11.72
CA ASN A 151 17.35 2.18 11.57
C ASN A 151 18.09 3.10 10.57
N GLY A 152 17.37 4.07 9.98
CA GLY A 152 17.90 4.98 8.97
C GLY A 152 17.87 4.40 7.54
N GLY A 153 17.25 3.25 7.33
CA GLY A 153 17.01 2.69 6.01
C GLY A 153 16.00 3.55 5.23
N VAL A 154 16.33 3.93 4.00
CA VAL A 154 15.46 4.75 3.15
C VAL A 154 14.87 3.90 2.05
N ALA A 155 13.56 3.81 2.00
CA ALA A 155 12.78 3.23 0.92
C ALA A 155 12.16 4.33 0.05
N THR A 156 12.11 4.11 -1.26
CA THR A 156 11.47 5.03 -2.20
C THR A 156 10.14 4.46 -2.65
N VAL A 157 9.10 5.29 -2.68
CA VAL A 157 7.82 4.92 -3.28
C VAL A 157 7.98 4.91 -4.80
N THR A 158 7.84 3.72 -5.40
CA THR A 158 7.97 3.51 -6.85
C THR A 158 6.64 3.60 -7.57
N ILE A 159 5.55 3.13 -6.94
CA ILE A 159 4.17 3.27 -7.41
C ILE A 159 3.34 3.76 -6.22
N ALA A 160 2.75 4.94 -6.36
CA ALA A 160 1.91 5.55 -5.34
C ALA A 160 0.42 5.40 -5.66
N ASP A 161 -0.41 5.61 -4.65
CA ASP A 161 -1.87 5.78 -4.80
C ASP A 161 -2.61 4.61 -5.44
N VAL A 162 -2.18 3.38 -5.16
CA VAL A 162 -2.91 2.18 -5.57
C VAL A 162 -4.11 2.02 -4.64
N GLU A 163 -5.24 2.58 -5.05
CA GLU A 163 -6.46 2.59 -4.24
C GLU A 163 -7.08 1.20 -4.07
N GLN A 164 -7.59 0.97 -2.86
CA GLN A 164 -8.25 -0.24 -2.43
C GLN A 164 -9.56 0.12 -1.72
N SER A 165 -10.50 -0.81 -1.62
CA SER A 165 -11.77 -0.56 -0.92
C SER A 165 -11.59 -0.24 0.57
N ASN A 166 -10.51 -0.71 1.19
CA ASN A 166 -10.19 -0.50 2.60
C ASN A 166 -8.90 0.29 2.86
N GLY A 167 -8.34 0.94 1.84
CA GLY A 167 -7.14 1.75 2.01
C GLY A 167 -6.40 2.10 0.74
N VAL A 168 -5.11 2.27 0.85
CA VAL A 168 -4.20 2.56 -0.26
C VAL A 168 -2.89 1.80 -0.11
N ILE A 169 -2.32 1.36 -1.22
CA ILE A 169 -1.00 0.75 -1.26
C ILE A 169 -0.02 1.71 -1.93
N HIS A 170 1.14 1.88 -1.31
CA HIS A 170 2.32 2.50 -1.92
C HIS A 170 3.41 1.44 -2.05
N VAL A 171 3.81 1.15 -3.27
CA VAL A 171 4.88 0.17 -3.54
C VAL A 171 6.24 0.81 -3.24
N ILE A 172 7.06 0.12 -2.47
CA ILE A 172 8.39 0.58 -2.06
C ILE A 172 9.49 -0.39 -2.48
N ASP A 173 10.69 0.14 -2.66
CA ASP A 173 11.88 -0.58 -3.15
C ASP A 173 12.73 -1.23 -2.05
N LYS A 174 12.39 -1.01 -0.77
CA LYS A 174 13.08 -1.60 0.38
C LYS A 174 12.12 -1.98 1.49
N VAL A 175 12.50 -2.99 2.28
CA VAL A 175 11.78 -3.39 3.49
C VAL A 175 12.10 -2.41 4.62
N LEU A 176 11.07 -1.97 5.33
CA LEU A 176 11.21 -1.10 6.51
C LEU A 176 11.42 -1.96 7.76
N LEU A 177 12.48 -1.70 8.47
CA LEU A 177 12.85 -2.49 9.65
C LEU A 177 12.58 -1.69 10.94
N PRO A 178 11.95 -2.31 11.95
CA PRO A 178 11.80 -1.70 13.25
C PRO A 178 13.16 -1.61 13.95
N LYS A 179 13.30 -0.67 14.86
CA LYS A 179 14.45 -0.61 15.74
C LYS A 179 14.53 -1.87 16.60
N THR A 180 15.69 -2.50 16.57
CA THR A 180 16.04 -3.67 17.42
C THR A 180 16.41 -3.27 18.83
#